data_74d225e185efdca8c2d62c6a291b3565
#
_entry.id   74d225e185efdca8c2d62c6a291b3565
#
_cell.length_a   1.000
_cell.length_b   1.000
_cell.length_c   1.000
_cell.angle_alpha   90.00
_cell.angle_beta   90.00
_cell.angle_gamma   90.00
#
_symmetry.space_group_name_H-M   'P 1'
#
loop_
_entity.id
_entity.type
_entity.pdbx_description
1 polymer ?
#
loop_
_entity_poly.entity_id
_entity_poly.type
_entity_poly.pdbx_seq_one_letter_code
_entity_poly.pdbx_strand_id
1 'polypeptide(L)'
;MLREIVVIDENLCNGCGDCIPACAEGALRIVNGKAKLVADRLCDGMAACLGHCPTGAIRIERREADAFDEVAVMGLKAALADGHAVPSDQFLASGLKHAPAHACPGSRSAQIRTLPTLPGDPPPRSREPSAPSAGSELSTWPVKLRLVSPRAPFLANARVLLAADCVPVAVANFQELIRGRVAVIACPKFESPEEQLERLTALLTGNDVRELMVLRMQVPCCGGIVSAAREACTRAGFRGTLVERTISLEGEMIAEKRLDFGAA
;
A
#
# COMPACT_ATOMS: atom_id res chain seq x y z
N MET A 1 -23.09 30.34 -7.09
CA MET A 1 -22.37 30.99 -8.22
C MET A 1 -22.27 30.01 -9.39
N LEU A 2 -22.24 30.53 -10.63
CA LEU A 2 -22.12 29.67 -11.81
C LEU A 2 -20.67 29.14 -11.91
N ARG A 3 -20.48 27.82 -11.83
CA ARG A 3 -19.14 27.15 -11.85
C ARG A 3 -19.23 25.73 -12.39
N GLU A 4 -18.08 25.18 -12.73
CA GLU A 4 -17.94 23.80 -13.18
C GLU A 4 -17.96 22.85 -12.00
N ILE A 5 -18.81 21.81 -12.10
CA ILE A 5 -19.01 20.81 -11.05
C ILE A 5 -18.98 19.42 -11.70
N VAL A 6 -18.37 18.48 -11.01
CA VAL A 6 -18.40 17.08 -11.38
C VAL A 6 -19.80 16.51 -11.15
N VAL A 7 -20.36 15.88 -12.18
CA VAL A 7 -21.64 15.16 -12.13
C VAL A 7 -21.40 13.70 -12.52
N ILE A 8 -22.06 12.81 -11.82
CA ILE A 8 -21.93 11.36 -12.03
C ILE A 8 -23.25 10.81 -12.53
N ASP A 9 -23.22 10.18 -13.70
CA ASP A 9 -24.36 9.42 -14.22
C ASP A 9 -24.44 8.08 -13.48
N GLU A 10 -25.43 7.96 -12.61
CA GLU A 10 -25.62 6.75 -11.78
C GLU A 10 -25.96 5.52 -12.64
N ASN A 11 -26.52 5.68 -13.84
CA ASN A 11 -26.84 4.56 -14.72
C ASN A 11 -25.58 3.96 -15.36
N LEU A 12 -24.60 4.80 -15.66
CA LEU A 12 -23.32 4.39 -16.21
C LEU A 12 -22.32 3.98 -15.14
N CYS A 13 -22.46 4.49 -13.92
CA CYS A 13 -21.54 4.21 -12.82
C CYS A 13 -21.71 2.75 -12.35
N ASN A 14 -20.62 1.98 -12.37
CA ASN A 14 -20.58 0.60 -11.86
C ASN A 14 -20.08 0.51 -10.40
N GLY A 15 -19.71 1.65 -9.77
CA GLY A 15 -19.23 1.69 -8.39
C GLY A 15 -17.81 1.21 -8.19
N CYS A 16 -16.97 1.15 -9.23
CA CYS A 16 -15.58 0.67 -9.15
C CYS A 16 -14.71 1.43 -8.12
N GLY A 17 -15.00 2.72 -7.89
CA GLY A 17 -14.26 3.54 -6.93
C GLY A 17 -13.01 4.22 -7.46
N ASP A 18 -12.61 4.02 -8.72
CA ASP A 18 -11.37 4.55 -9.30
C ASP A 18 -11.29 6.08 -9.30
N CYS A 19 -12.45 6.75 -9.29
CA CYS A 19 -12.53 8.21 -9.19
C CYS A 19 -12.26 8.75 -7.76
N ILE A 20 -12.36 7.91 -6.72
CA ILE A 20 -12.21 8.36 -5.33
C ILE A 20 -10.78 8.83 -5.04
N PRO A 21 -9.71 8.02 -5.30
CA PRO A 21 -8.33 8.45 -5.09
C PRO A 21 -7.91 9.55 -6.06
N ALA A 22 -8.59 9.69 -7.20
CA ALA A 22 -8.30 10.73 -8.19
C ALA A 22 -8.87 12.11 -7.81
N CYS A 23 -9.79 12.17 -6.84
CA CYS A 23 -10.31 13.42 -6.30
C CYS A 23 -9.38 13.90 -5.17
N ALA A 24 -8.55 14.90 -5.47
CA ALA A 24 -7.58 15.44 -4.51
C ALA A 24 -8.26 16.02 -3.27
N GLU A 25 -9.48 16.58 -3.40
CA GLU A 25 -10.27 17.17 -2.32
C GLU A 25 -10.99 16.11 -1.47
N GLY A 26 -11.03 14.86 -1.95
CA GLY A 26 -11.74 13.78 -1.29
C GLY A 26 -13.27 13.97 -1.28
N ALA A 27 -13.80 14.74 -2.22
CA ALA A 27 -15.22 15.09 -2.30
C ALA A 27 -16.09 13.96 -2.90
N LEU A 28 -15.51 12.93 -3.49
CA LEU A 28 -16.22 11.78 -4.05
C LEU A 28 -16.30 10.62 -3.06
N ARG A 29 -17.46 9.94 -3.00
CA ARG A 29 -17.70 8.77 -2.17
C ARG A 29 -18.55 7.74 -2.91
N ILE A 30 -18.41 6.47 -2.53
CA ILE A 30 -19.34 5.42 -2.95
C ILE A 30 -20.51 5.38 -1.97
N VAL A 31 -21.72 5.61 -2.50
CA VAL A 31 -22.97 5.56 -1.77
C VAL A 31 -23.92 4.65 -2.52
N ASN A 32 -24.42 3.60 -1.86
CA ASN A 32 -25.29 2.59 -2.47
C ASN A 32 -24.69 1.95 -3.75
N GLY A 33 -23.37 1.72 -3.75
CA GLY A 33 -22.68 1.13 -4.90
C GLY A 33 -22.45 2.07 -6.09
N LYS A 34 -22.67 3.38 -5.93
CA LYS A 34 -22.45 4.40 -6.96
C LYS A 34 -21.56 5.51 -6.41
N ALA A 35 -20.69 6.06 -7.26
CA ALA A 35 -19.96 7.26 -6.88
C ALA A 35 -20.89 8.46 -6.80
N LYS A 36 -20.71 9.30 -5.79
CA LYS A 36 -21.46 10.56 -5.59
C LYS A 36 -20.55 11.67 -5.12
N LEU A 37 -20.85 12.89 -5.53
CA LEU A 37 -20.26 14.10 -4.98
C LEU A 37 -20.94 14.40 -3.63
N VAL A 38 -20.14 14.49 -2.56
CA VAL A 38 -20.66 14.69 -1.19
C VAL A 38 -21.32 16.06 -1.02
N ALA A 39 -20.66 17.11 -1.52
CA ALA A 39 -21.18 18.45 -1.54
C ALA A 39 -20.49 19.28 -2.62
N ASP A 40 -21.22 20.20 -3.26
CA ASP A 40 -20.68 21.05 -4.31
C ASP A 40 -19.50 21.89 -3.82
N ARG A 41 -19.58 22.45 -2.62
CA ARG A 41 -18.51 23.28 -2.02
C ARG A 41 -17.17 22.56 -1.84
N LEU A 42 -17.17 21.23 -1.90
CA LEU A 42 -15.94 20.41 -1.76
C LEU A 42 -15.29 20.09 -3.11
N CYS A 43 -15.97 20.32 -4.23
CA CYS A 43 -15.44 20.10 -5.56
C CYS A 43 -14.78 21.38 -6.07
N ASP A 44 -13.51 21.34 -6.46
CA ASP A 44 -12.79 22.47 -7.05
C ASP A 44 -13.17 22.74 -8.53
N GLY A 45 -13.77 21.74 -9.20
CA GLY A 45 -14.14 21.81 -10.62
C GLY A 45 -12.99 21.53 -11.59
N MET A 46 -11.80 21.16 -11.09
CA MET A 46 -10.60 20.94 -11.93
C MET A 46 -10.62 19.62 -12.71
N ALA A 47 -11.64 18.80 -12.52
CA ALA A 47 -11.89 17.57 -13.31
C ALA A 47 -10.79 16.47 -13.24
N ALA A 48 -9.90 16.50 -12.27
CA ALA A 48 -8.83 15.49 -12.12
C ALA A 48 -9.38 14.05 -12.08
N CYS A 49 -10.59 13.85 -11.58
CA CYS A 49 -11.26 12.53 -11.50
C CYS A 49 -11.82 12.05 -12.85
N LEU A 50 -11.93 12.90 -13.89
CA LEU A 50 -12.63 12.58 -15.15
C LEU A 50 -11.93 11.44 -15.90
N GLY A 51 -10.61 11.49 -16.02
CA GLY A 51 -9.80 10.50 -16.76
C GLY A 51 -9.72 9.12 -16.11
N HIS A 52 -10.27 8.94 -14.92
CA HIS A 52 -10.19 7.71 -14.13
C HIS A 52 -11.48 6.87 -14.16
N CYS A 53 -12.52 7.31 -14.86
CA CYS A 53 -13.78 6.56 -14.95
C CYS A 53 -13.79 5.59 -16.13
N PRO A 54 -13.73 4.26 -15.93
CA PRO A 54 -13.67 3.29 -17.02
C PRO A 54 -14.99 3.21 -17.81
N THR A 55 -16.11 3.64 -17.21
CA THR A 55 -17.43 3.60 -17.86
C THR A 55 -17.86 4.95 -18.44
N GLY A 56 -17.04 6.01 -18.28
CA GLY A 56 -17.38 7.34 -18.73
C GLY A 56 -18.54 7.98 -17.96
N ALA A 57 -18.87 7.51 -16.77
CA ALA A 57 -19.96 7.99 -15.95
C ALA A 57 -19.75 9.40 -15.39
N ILE A 58 -18.52 9.93 -15.43
CA ILE A 58 -18.18 11.26 -14.88
C ILE A 58 -18.17 12.28 -16.00
N ARG A 59 -18.85 13.41 -15.76
CA ARG A 59 -18.84 14.57 -16.65
C ARG A 59 -18.72 15.87 -15.85
N ILE A 60 -18.35 16.95 -16.50
CA ILE A 60 -18.38 18.30 -15.98
C ILE A 60 -19.67 18.97 -16.45
N GLU A 61 -20.32 19.68 -15.55
CA GLU A 61 -21.48 20.48 -15.84
C GLU A 61 -21.29 21.89 -15.26
N ARG A 62 -21.57 22.90 -16.06
CA ARG A 62 -21.55 24.29 -15.60
C ARG A 62 -22.91 24.67 -15.10
N ARG A 63 -23.07 24.77 -13.79
CA ARG A 63 -24.34 25.08 -13.13
C ARG A 63 -24.16 25.97 -11.92
N GLU A 64 -25.26 26.48 -11.38
CA GLU A 64 -25.23 27.14 -10.09
C GLU A 64 -24.86 26.14 -8.99
N ALA A 65 -23.85 26.49 -8.20
CA ALA A 65 -23.35 25.70 -7.11
C ALA A 65 -22.76 26.59 -6.01
N ASP A 66 -22.62 26.03 -4.80
CA ASP A 66 -21.96 26.69 -3.69
C ASP A 66 -20.49 27.01 -4.06
N ALA A 67 -19.96 28.11 -3.53
CA ALA A 67 -18.55 28.44 -3.71
C ALA A 67 -17.66 27.33 -3.17
N PHE A 68 -16.50 27.13 -3.80
CA PHE A 68 -15.48 26.21 -3.28
C PHE A 68 -14.99 26.65 -1.90
N ASP A 69 -14.96 25.74 -0.95
CA ASP A 69 -14.59 25.98 0.44
C ASP A 69 -13.37 25.14 0.81
N GLU A 70 -12.19 25.77 0.68
CA GLU A 70 -10.91 25.13 0.98
C GLU A 70 -10.80 24.72 2.48
N VAL A 71 -11.41 25.50 3.38
CA VAL A 71 -11.39 25.19 4.81
C VAL A 71 -12.21 23.95 5.11
N ALA A 72 -13.37 23.80 4.46
CA ALA A 72 -14.18 22.58 4.55
C ALA A 72 -13.47 21.38 3.97
N VAL A 73 -12.71 21.53 2.88
CA VAL A 73 -11.88 20.47 2.30
C VAL A 73 -10.77 20.05 3.26
N MET A 74 -10.05 21.00 3.89
CA MET A 74 -9.03 20.70 4.89
C MET A 74 -9.62 19.94 6.09
N GLY A 75 -10.76 20.37 6.59
CA GLY A 75 -11.49 19.69 7.66
C GLY A 75 -11.90 18.27 7.29
N LEU A 76 -12.38 18.07 6.06
CA LEU A 76 -12.72 16.76 5.52
C LEU A 76 -11.50 15.84 5.46
N LYS A 77 -10.39 16.35 4.93
CA LYS A 77 -9.12 15.57 4.83
C LYS A 77 -8.58 15.20 6.21
N ALA A 78 -8.61 16.10 7.18
CA ALA A 78 -8.20 15.82 8.55
C ALA A 78 -9.08 14.73 9.18
N ALA A 79 -10.40 14.85 9.09
CA ALA A 79 -11.34 13.85 9.61
C ALA A 79 -11.14 12.46 8.97
N LEU A 80 -10.82 12.41 7.67
CA LEU A 80 -10.52 11.16 6.97
C LEU A 80 -9.19 10.53 7.41
N ALA A 81 -8.17 11.34 7.68
CA ALA A 81 -6.88 10.88 8.19
C ALA A 81 -7.02 10.26 9.59
N ASP A 82 -7.90 10.83 10.42
CA ASP A 82 -8.19 10.35 11.78
C ASP A 82 -9.15 9.15 11.81
N GLY A 83 -9.59 8.65 10.64
CA GLY A 83 -10.50 7.51 10.53
C GLY A 83 -11.95 7.81 10.95
N HIS A 84 -12.29 9.08 11.10
CA HIS A 84 -13.66 9.48 11.41
C HIS A 84 -14.56 9.39 10.18
N ALA A 85 -15.74 8.78 10.33
CA ALA A 85 -16.79 8.88 9.34
C ALA A 85 -17.25 10.35 9.27
N VAL A 86 -17.07 10.99 8.11
CA VAL A 86 -17.49 12.39 7.95
C VAL A 86 -19.00 12.43 7.78
N PRO A 87 -19.76 13.10 8.68
CA PRO A 87 -21.17 13.29 8.52
C PRO A 87 -21.43 14.25 7.35
N SER A 88 -22.12 13.82 6.33
CA SER A 88 -22.82 14.73 5.45
C SER A 88 -24.24 14.83 5.96
N ASP A 89 -24.69 16.03 6.33
CA ASP A 89 -26.00 16.28 6.93
C ASP A 89 -27.19 15.79 6.07
N GLN A 90 -26.95 15.59 4.78
CA GLN A 90 -27.95 15.06 3.84
C GLN A 90 -27.94 13.52 3.71
N PHE A 91 -26.86 12.84 4.10
CA PHE A 91 -26.74 11.39 3.96
C PHE A 91 -27.03 10.61 5.26
N LEU A 92 -27.02 11.28 6.42
CA LEU A 92 -27.37 10.68 7.72
C LEU A 92 -28.87 10.35 7.85
N ALA A 93 -29.72 10.99 7.05
CA ALA A 93 -31.16 10.75 7.05
C ALA A 93 -31.57 9.39 6.42
N SER A 94 -30.67 8.71 5.72
CA SER A 94 -30.98 7.49 4.96
C SER A 94 -30.40 6.21 5.57
N GLY A 95 -30.27 6.11 6.89
CA GLY A 95 -30.15 4.84 7.62
C GLY A 95 -29.07 3.87 7.14
N LEU A 96 -27.94 4.36 6.57
CA LEU A 96 -26.85 3.53 6.08
C LEU A 96 -26.12 2.89 7.26
N LYS A 97 -26.39 1.62 7.51
CA LYS A 97 -25.50 0.75 8.28
C LYS A 97 -24.12 0.81 7.63
N HIS A 98 -23.11 1.18 8.40
CA HIS A 98 -21.73 1.23 7.95
C HIS A 98 -21.31 -0.13 7.38
N ALA A 99 -21.25 -0.23 6.06
CA ALA A 99 -20.36 -1.21 5.46
C ALA A 99 -18.92 -0.75 5.79
N PRO A 100 -18.01 -1.64 6.23
CA PRO A 100 -16.64 -1.26 6.51
C PRO A 100 -16.08 -0.59 5.25
N ALA A 101 -15.35 0.52 5.45
CA ALA A 101 -14.71 1.25 4.37
C ALA A 101 -14.03 0.23 3.45
N HIS A 102 -14.54 0.09 2.24
CA HIS A 102 -13.97 -0.82 1.26
C HIS A 102 -12.65 -0.21 0.81
N ALA A 103 -11.58 -0.54 1.56
CA ALA A 103 -10.23 -0.35 1.06
C ALA A 103 -10.17 -0.99 -0.33
N CYS A 104 -9.54 -0.29 -1.29
CA CYS A 104 -9.27 -0.84 -2.61
C CYS A 104 -8.78 -2.30 -2.44
N PRO A 105 -9.33 -3.28 -3.18
CA PRO A 105 -8.88 -4.67 -3.06
C PRO A 105 -7.36 -4.83 -3.12
N GLY A 106 -6.68 -3.93 -3.86
CA GLY A 106 -5.23 -3.89 -3.96
C GLY A 106 -4.48 -3.47 -2.69
N SER A 107 -5.13 -2.79 -1.74
CA SER A 107 -4.54 -2.38 -0.46
C SER A 107 -4.99 -3.25 0.72
N ARG A 108 -5.91 -4.20 0.53
CA ARG A 108 -6.30 -5.14 1.60
C ARG A 108 -5.13 -6.05 1.94
N SER A 109 -4.77 -6.08 3.22
CA SER A 109 -3.81 -7.07 3.70
C SER A 109 -4.40 -8.48 3.58
N ALA A 110 -3.71 -9.37 2.91
CA ALA A 110 -4.10 -10.75 2.74
C ALA A 110 -2.89 -11.67 2.85
N GLN A 111 -3.09 -12.80 3.51
CA GLN A 111 -2.13 -13.92 3.48
C GLN A 111 -2.61 -14.89 2.39
N ILE A 112 -1.80 -15.02 1.33
CA ILE A 112 -2.13 -15.86 0.16
C ILE A 112 -1.73 -17.30 0.41
N ARG A 113 -0.64 -17.51 1.16
CA ARG A 113 -0.10 -18.82 1.54
C ARG A 113 0.35 -18.79 2.99
N THR A 114 0.30 -19.94 3.65
CA THR A 114 0.92 -20.08 4.96
C THR A 114 2.43 -20.00 4.82
N LEU A 115 3.06 -19.05 5.54
CA LEU A 115 4.52 -18.97 5.58
C LEU A 115 5.09 -20.22 6.26
N PRO A 116 6.22 -20.78 5.80
CA PRO A 116 6.85 -21.91 6.45
C PRO A 116 7.21 -21.56 7.89
N THR A 117 6.86 -22.44 8.79
CA THR A 117 7.23 -22.38 10.20
C THR A 117 8.71 -22.67 10.39
N LEU A 118 9.32 -22.12 11.44
CA LEU A 118 10.73 -22.31 11.76
C LEU A 118 10.95 -23.66 12.47
N PRO A 119 12.22 -24.12 12.60
CA PRO A 119 12.54 -25.37 13.31
C PRO A 119 11.95 -25.36 14.71
N GLY A 120 11.05 -26.32 15.00
CA GLY A 120 10.31 -26.44 16.26
C GLY A 120 8.79 -26.40 16.11
N ASP A 121 8.26 -25.92 15.00
CA ASP A 121 6.83 -25.96 14.71
C ASP A 121 6.46 -27.27 13.97
N PRO A 122 5.26 -27.84 14.18
CA PRO A 122 4.84 -29.03 13.46
C PRO A 122 4.80 -28.79 11.96
N PRO A 123 5.24 -29.74 11.14
CA PRO A 123 5.30 -29.54 9.70
C PRO A 123 3.91 -29.25 9.13
N PRO A 124 3.80 -28.27 8.21
CA PRO A 124 2.58 -28.10 7.43
C PRO A 124 2.31 -29.42 6.69
N ARG A 125 1.05 -29.87 6.72
CA ARG A 125 0.64 -31.12 6.07
C ARG A 125 1.23 -31.19 4.66
N SER A 126 2.02 -32.25 4.44
CA SER A 126 2.75 -32.51 3.22
C SER A 126 1.85 -32.42 1.99
N ARG A 127 2.10 -31.40 1.15
CA ARG A 127 1.81 -31.53 -0.27
C ARG A 127 2.96 -32.35 -0.85
N GLU A 128 2.63 -33.47 -1.50
CA GLU A 128 3.58 -34.20 -2.31
C GLU A 128 4.35 -33.25 -3.25
N PRO A 129 5.64 -33.51 -3.52
CA PRO A 129 6.41 -32.69 -4.45
C PRO A 129 5.81 -32.85 -5.86
N SER A 130 4.80 -32.03 -6.15
CA SER A 130 4.39 -31.82 -7.55
C SER A 130 5.55 -31.14 -8.26
N ALA A 131 5.80 -31.53 -9.51
CA ALA A 131 6.78 -30.95 -10.42
C ALA A 131 6.82 -29.42 -10.29
N PRO A 132 7.97 -28.74 -10.56
CA PRO A 132 8.12 -27.32 -10.33
C PRO A 132 6.99 -26.55 -11.00
N SER A 133 5.93 -26.29 -10.25
CA SER A 133 4.83 -25.50 -10.74
C SER A 133 5.38 -24.09 -10.91
N ALA A 134 5.28 -23.54 -12.12
CA ALA A 134 5.57 -22.14 -12.45
C ALA A 134 4.65 -21.15 -11.70
N GLY A 135 4.25 -21.47 -10.47
CA GLY A 135 3.37 -20.68 -9.62
C GLY A 135 4.16 -19.65 -8.81
N SER A 136 3.52 -18.52 -8.54
CA SER A 136 4.07 -17.49 -7.66
C SER A 136 4.32 -18.02 -6.25
N GLU A 137 5.46 -17.71 -5.65
CA GLU A 137 5.80 -17.94 -4.24
C GLU A 137 5.33 -16.79 -3.34
N LEU A 138 4.62 -15.82 -3.90
CA LEU A 138 4.04 -14.72 -3.13
C LEU A 138 3.06 -15.26 -2.08
N SER A 139 3.32 -14.92 -0.82
CA SER A 139 2.55 -15.44 0.33
C SER A 139 1.61 -14.40 0.94
N THR A 140 1.88 -13.11 0.70
CA THR A 140 1.17 -12.00 1.32
C THR A 140 0.87 -10.89 0.32
N TRP A 141 -0.17 -10.10 0.60
CA TRP A 141 -0.57 -8.93 -0.17
C TRP A 141 -0.99 -7.81 0.78
N PRO A 142 -0.75 -6.53 0.48
CA PRO A 142 -0.05 -5.98 -0.68
C PRO A 142 1.48 -6.10 -0.57
N VAL A 143 2.19 -5.82 -1.69
CA VAL A 143 3.66 -5.88 -1.74
C VAL A 143 4.34 -4.51 -1.68
N LYS A 144 3.68 -3.43 -2.10
CA LYS A 144 4.28 -2.08 -2.03
C LYS A 144 4.36 -1.59 -0.59
N LEU A 145 5.54 -1.13 -0.17
CA LEU A 145 5.81 -0.65 1.20
C LEU A 145 4.75 0.35 1.68
N ARG A 146 4.34 1.29 0.83
CA ARG A 146 3.32 2.28 1.16
C ARG A 146 1.94 1.69 1.46
N LEU A 147 1.63 0.51 0.94
CA LEU A 147 0.33 -0.16 1.07
C LEU A 147 0.31 -1.20 2.18
N VAL A 148 1.47 -1.72 2.59
CA VAL A 148 1.55 -2.72 3.66
C VAL A 148 1.17 -2.07 4.99
N SER A 149 0.12 -2.59 5.63
CA SER A 149 -0.24 -2.14 6.96
C SER A 149 0.78 -2.61 7.99
N PRO A 150 1.36 -1.71 8.82
CA PRO A 150 2.25 -2.11 9.91
C PRO A 150 1.59 -3.04 10.94
N ARG A 151 0.27 -3.12 10.96
CA ARG A 151 -0.51 -4.01 11.84
C ARG A 151 -0.99 -5.29 11.14
N ALA A 152 -0.44 -5.60 9.97
CA ALA A 152 -0.85 -6.80 9.24
C ALA A 152 -0.44 -8.06 10.02
N PRO A 153 -1.37 -9.00 10.28
CA PRO A 153 -1.08 -10.18 11.11
C PRO A 153 0.08 -11.04 10.60
N PHE A 154 0.33 -11.02 9.29
CA PHE A 154 1.40 -11.79 8.67
C PHE A 154 2.83 -11.24 8.95
N LEU A 155 2.93 -10.07 9.58
CA LEU A 155 4.23 -9.49 9.99
C LEU A 155 4.73 -10.06 11.33
N ALA A 156 3.84 -10.62 12.15
CA ALA A 156 4.22 -11.17 13.44
C ALA A 156 5.24 -12.32 13.28
N ASN A 157 6.40 -12.18 13.88
CA ASN A 157 7.53 -13.13 13.79
C ASN A 157 8.01 -13.42 12.36
N ALA A 158 7.74 -12.55 11.41
CA ALA A 158 8.01 -12.76 10.00
C ALA A 158 9.50 -12.67 9.65
N ARG A 159 9.85 -13.25 8.50
CA ARG A 159 11.03 -12.91 7.73
C ARG A 159 10.57 -11.99 6.61
N VAL A 160 11.07 -10.77 6.58
CA VAL A 160 10.68 -9.74 5.60
C VAL A 160 11.77 -9.62 4.55
N LEU A 161 11.37 -9.58 3.28
CA LEU A 161 12.24 -9.25 2.16
C LEU A 161 11.80 -7.91 1.61
N LEU A 162 12.66 -6.91 1.72
CA LEU A 162 12.52 -5.59 1.12
C LEU A 162 13.35 -5.52 -0.16
N ALA A 163 12.71 -5.48 -1.31
CA ALA A 163 13.41 -5.38 -2.60
C ALA A 163 13.21 -4.00 -3.23
N ALA A 164 14.27 -3.48 -3.85
CA ALA A 164 14.11 -2.35 -4.77
C ALA A 164 13.25 -2.79 -5.97
N ASP A 165 12.38 -1.90 -6.48
CA ASP A 165 11.40 -2.19 -7.53
C ASP A 165 12.00 -2.85 -8.79
N CYS A 166 13.27 -2.59 -9.10
CA CYS A 166 13.95 -3.19 -10.25
C CYS A 166 14.41 -4.65 -10.01
N VAL A 167 14.58 -5.06 -8.74
CA VAL A 167 15.13 -6.38 -8.40
C VAL A 167 14.26 -7.53 -8.91
N PRO A 168 12.91 -7.52 -8.74
CA PRO A 168 12.07 -8.60 -9.25
C PRO A 168 12.15 -8.82 -10.76
N VAL A 169 12.53 -7.78 -11.51
CA VAL A 169 12.69 -7.83 -12.98
C VAL A 169 14.09 -8.31 -13.36
N ALA A 170 15.12 -7.88 -12.61
CA ALA A 170 16.51 -8.21 -12.91
C ALA A 170 16.89 -9.66 -12.52
N VAL A 171 16.31 -10.18 -11.42
CA VAL A 171 16.69 -11.48 -10.85
C VAL A 171 15.82 -12.60 -11.39
N ALA A 172 16.40 -13.51 -12.14
CA ALA A 172 15.66 -14.64 -12.76
C ALA A 172 14.95 -15.54 -11.74
N ASN A 173 15.58 -15.80 -10.57
CA ASN A 173 15.05 -16.67 -9.52
C ASN A 173 14.42 -15.89 -8.35
N PHE A 174 13.85 -14.73 -8.60
CA PHE A 174 13.23 -13.88 -7.56
C PHE A 174 12.18 -14.63 -6.72
N GLN A 175 11.44 -15.56 -7.34
CA GLN A 175 10.45 -16.39 -6.63
C GLN A 175 11.08 -17.23 -5.51
N GLU A 176 12.29 -17.71 -5.68
CA GLU A 176 13.01 -18.45 -4.64
C GLU A 176 13.41 -17.53 -3.46
N LEU A 177 13.73 -16.27 -3.75
CA LEU A 177 14.12 -15.30 -2.73
C LEU A 177 12.94 -14.89 -1.84
N ILE A 178 11.72 -14.83 -2.39
CA ILE A 178 10.52 -14.50 -1.61
C ILE A 178 9.90 -15.70 -0.89
N ARG A 179 10.32 -16.91 -1.21
CA ARG A 179 9.78 -18.11 -0.59
C ARG A 179 9.95 -18.07 0.94
N GLY A 180 8.84 -18.20 1.66
CA GLY A 180 8.81 -18.16 3.12
C GLY A 180 9.10 -16.79 3.72
N ARG A 181 8.95 -15.71 2.94
CA ARG A 181 9.12 -14.32 3.39
C ARG A 181 7.90 -13.48 3.05
N VAL A 182 7.69 -12.46 3.83
CA VAL A 182 6.80 -11.34 3.49
C VAL A 182 7.55 -10.46 2.49
N ALA A 183 7.08 -10.44 1.25
CA ALA A 183 7.71 -9.65 0.20
C ALA A 183 7.19 -8.20 0.23
N VAL A 184 8.11 -7.25 0.31
CA VAL A 184 7.84 -5.81 0.26
C VAL A 184 8.73 -5.18 -0.81
N ILE A 185 8.19 -4.29 -1.63
CA ILE A 185 8.96 -3.58 -2.65
C ILE A 185 8.84 -2.07 -2.49
N ALA A 186 9.93 -1.34 -2.77
CA ALA A 186 10.01 0.11 -2.66
C ALA A 186 11.06 0.67 -3.62
N CYS A 187 10.93 1.94 -4.00
CA CYS A 187 11.91 2.61 -4.84
C CYS A 187 12.28 3.99 -4.27
N PRO A 188 13.56 4.25 -3.94
CA PRO A 188 14.00 5.56 -3.42
C PRO A 188 13.85 6.73 -4.42
N LYS A 189 13.51 6.44 -5.69
CA LYS A 189 13.24 7.48 -6.70
C LYS A 189 11.77 7.91 -6.74
N PHE A 190 10.86 7.07 -6.25
CA PHE A 190 9.41 7.31 -6.29
C PHE A 190 8.81 7.56 -4.90
N GLU A 191 9.57 7.30 -3.86
CA GLU A 191 9.14 7.47 -2.47
C GLU A 191 10.17 8.35 -1.75
N SER A 192 9.73 9.29 -0.89
CA SER A 192 10.67 10.10 -0.15
C SER A 192 11.48 9.25 0.85
N PRO A 193 12.75 9.59 1.12
CA PRO A 193 13.55 8.89 2.11
C PRO A 193 12.91 8.86 3.50
N GLU A 194 12.26 9.96 3.88
CA GLU A 194 11.55 10.11 5.16
C GLU A 194 10.36 9.16 5.23
N GLU A 195 9.55 9.11 4.17
CA GLU A 195 8.38 8.23 4.10
C GLU A 195 8.81 6.76 4.15
N GLN A 196 9.85 6.36 3.42
CA GLN A 196 10.39 5.00 3.47
C GLN A 196 10.85 4.65 4.89
N LEU A 197 11.58 5.55 5.54
CA LEU A 197 12.09 5.36 6.89
C LEU A 197 10.96 5.20 7.91
N GLU A 198 9.96 6.07 7.87
CA GLU A 198 8.79 6.00 8.76
C GLU A 198 8.02 4.70 8.58
N ARG A 199 7.76 4.30 7.33
CA ARG A 199 7.03 3.06 7.00
C ARG A 199 7.79 1.82 7.45
N LEU A 200 9.09 1.76 7.20
CA LEU A 200 9.94 0.64 7.65
C LEU A 200 10.02 0.58 9.18
N THR A 201 10.20 1.73 9.83
CA THR A 201 10.20 1.79 11.30
C THR A 201 8.89 1.27 11.86
N ALA A 202 7.75 1.74 11.35
CA ALA A 202 6.43 1.29 11.79
C ALA A 202 6.21 -0.22 11.53
N LEU A 203 6.70 -0.75 10.41
CA LEU A 203 6.61 -2.17 10.07
C LEU A 203 7.43 -3.04 11.04
N LEU A 204 8.60 -2.58 11.47
CA LEU A 204 9.47 -3.31 12.38
C LEU A 204 9.00 -3.19 13.84
N THR A 205 8.36 -2.07 14.21
CA THR A 205 7.91 -1.82 15.58
C THR A 205 6.76 -2.75 15.95
N GLY A 206 6.95 -3.57 16.99
CA GLY A 206 5.87 -4.38 17.59
C GLY A 206 5.47 -5.64 16.83
N ASN A 207 6.22 -6.04 15.78
CA ASN A 207 5.93 -7.24 15.00
C ASN A 207 6.90 -8.40 15.23
N ASP A 208 7.94 -8.22 16.06
CA ASP A 208 8.99 -9.21 16.32
C ASP A 208 9.58 -9.84 15.04
N VAL A 209 9.77 -8.99 14.01
CA VAL A 209 10.37 -9.43 12.75
C VAL A 209 11.75 -10.04 13.02
N ARG A 210 11.98 -11.26 12.53
CA ARG A 210 13.21 -12.03 12.81
C ARG A 210 14.36 -11.73 11.86
N GLU A 211 14.03 -11.47 10.60
CA GLU A 211 14.99 -11.16 9.54
C GLU A 211 14.42 -10.06 8.66
N LEU A 212 15.23 -9.06 8.38
CA LEU A 212 14.98 -8.09 7.32
C LEU A 212 16.06 -8.30 6.24
N MET A 213 15.67 -8.85 5.10
CA MET A 213 16.55 -8.97 3.93
C MET A 213 16.29 -7.79 2.99
N VAL A 214 17.32 -7.03 2.66
CA VAL A 214 17.25 -5.91 1.72
C VAL A 214 17.96 -6.30 0.44
N LEU A 215 17.24 -6.31 -0.67
CA LEU A 215 17.77 -6.54 -2.01
C LEU A 215 17.81 -5.21 -2.77
N ARG A 216 18.99 -4.77 -3.16
CA ARG A 216 19.19 -3.56 -3.95
C ARG A 216 19.95 -3.83 -5.25
N MET A 217 19.71 -3.01 -6.26
CA MET A 217 20.59 -3.00 -7.44
C MET A 217 21.92 -2.32 -7.12
N GLN A 218 22.96 -2.63 -7.90
CA GLN A 218 24.28 -1.99 -7.78
C GLN A 218 24.29 -0.48 -8.10
N VAL A 219 23.18 0.06 -8.59
CA VAL A 219 23.08 1.47 -9.00
C VAL A 219 23.02 2.42 -7.80
N PRO A 220 23.57 3.65 -7.91
CA PRO A 220 23.66 4.58 -6.77
C PRO A 220 22.31 4.92 -6.11
N CYS A 221 21.24 5.04 -6.91
CA CYS A 221 19.91 5.39 -6.38
C CYS A 221 19.37 4.38 -5.38
N CYS A 222 19.78 3.09 -5.46
CA CYS A 222 19.35 2.06 -4.53
C CYS A 222 20.07 2.10 -3.18
N GLY A 223 21.09 2.97 -3.00
CA GLY A 223 21.75 3.14 -1.71
C GLY A 223 20.79 3.63 -0.61
N GLY A 224 19.81 4.45 -0.99
CA GLY A 224 18.82 5.02 -0.06
C GLY A 224 17.99 3.97 0.68
N ILE A 225 17.60 2.87 0.01
CA ILE A 225 16.78 1.82 0.63
C ILE A 225 17.54 1.08 1.75
N VAL A 226 18.85 0.91 1.58
CA VAL A 226 19.71 0.29 2.60
C VAL A 226 19.89 1.24 3.80
N SER A 227 20.12 2.52 3.54
CA SER A 227 20.23 3.54 4.60
C SER A 227 18.94 3.63 5.40
N ALA A 228 17.78 3.69 4.75
CA ALA A 228 16.50 3.69 5.41
C ALA A 228 16.25 2.41 6.24
N ALA A 229 16.62 1.24 5.72
CA ALA A 229 16.47 -0.03 6.44
C ALA A 229 17.35 -0.09 7.70
N ARG A 230 18.60 0.35 7.65
CA ARG A 230 19.50 0.39 8.81
C ARG A 230 18.98 1.33 9.90
N GLU A 231 18.60 2.53 9.49
CA GLU A 231 18.06 3.54 10.42
C GLU A 231 16.73 3.08 11.02
N ALA A 232 15.85 2.45 10.23
CA ALA A 232 14.61 1.86 10.72
C ALA A 232 14.85 0.76 11.76
N CYS A 233 15.84 -0.12 11.55
CA CYS A 233 16.22 -1.13 12.51
C CYS A 233 16.65 -0.49 13.85
N THR A 234 17.44 0.58 13.78
CA THR A 234 17.89 1.31 14.98
C THR A 234 16.70 1.95 15.71
N ARG A 235 15.84 2.70 15.01
CA ARG A 235 14.69 3.41 15.58
C ARG A 235 13.64 2.49 16.16
N ALA A 236 13.39 1.35 15.50
CA ALA A 236 12.42 0.37 15.96
C ALA A 236 12.89 -0.50 17.13
N GLY A 237 14.16 -0.40 17.53
CA GLY A 237 14.75 -1.35 18.50
C GLY A 237 14.71 -2.80 17.96
N PHE A 238 14.95 -2.97 16.68
CA PHE A 238 14.91 -4.26 15.99
C PHE A 238 15.84 -5.27 16.65
N ARG A 239 15.36 -6.51 16.82
CA ARG A 239 16.12 -7.61 17.46
C ARG A 239 16.16 -8.82 16.54
N GLY A 240 16.79 -8.67 15.39
CA GLY A 240 16.90 -9.71 14.39
C GLY A 240 18.12 -9.49 13.51
N THR A 241 18.17 -10.20 12.40
CA THR A 241 19.27 -10.08 11.45
C THR A 241 18.85 -9.22 10.25
N LEU A 242 19.61 -8.17 9.96
CA LEU A 242 19.54 -7.42 8.70
C LEU A 242 20.52 -8.04 7.70
N VAL A 243 20.00 -8.52 6.58
CA VAL A 243 20.79 -9.07 5.47
C VAL A 243 20.70 -8.11 4.28
N GLU A 244 21.81 -7.57 3.86
CA GLU A 244 21.91 -6.67 2.71
C GLU A 244 22.52 -7.41 1.54
N ARG A 245 21.83 -7.44 0.39
CA ARG A 245 22.33 -8.04 -0.85
C ARG A 245 22.35 -7.02 -1.97
N THR A 246 23.45 -6.98 -2.71
CA THR A 246 23.57 -6.15 -3.91
C THR A 246 23.48 -7.04 -5.13
N ILE A 247 22.62 -6.65 -6.05
CA ILE A 247 22.34 -7.34 -7.31
C ILE A 247 22.94 -6.50 -8.46
N SER A 248 23.64 -7.15 -9.36
CA SER A 248 24.16 -6.54 -10.58
C SER A 248 23.05 -6.26 -11.59
N LEU A 249 23.33 -5.52 -12.66
CA LEU A 249 22.38 -5.29 -13.74
C LEU A 249 22.05 -6.57 -14.53
N GLU A 250 22.94 -7.56 -14.48
CA GLU A 250 22.77 -8.90 -15.07
C GLU A 250 21.95 -9.85 -14.17
N GLY A 251 21.56 -9.38 -12.97
CA GLY A 251 20.74 -10.16 -12.02
C GLY A 251 21.52 -11.06 -11.08
N GLU A 252 22.85 -10.93 -11.03
CA GLU A 252 23.71 -11.72 -10.15
C GLU A 252 23.87 -11.07 -8.77
N MET A 253 23.95 -11.88 -7.72
CA MET A 253 24.28 -11.39 -6.39
C MET A 253 25.79 -11.16 -6.28
N ILE A 254 26.20 -9.89 -6.21
CA ILE A 254 27.61 -9.48 -6.18
C ILE A 254 28.16 -9.14 -4.80
N ALA A 255 27.29 -8.91 -3.82
CA ALA A 255 27.70 -8.66 -2.44
C ALA A 255 26.61 -9.05 -1.45
N GLU A 256 27.00 -9.57 -0.29
CA GLU A 256 26.14 -9.80 0.87
C GLU A 256 26.81 -9.25 2.13
N LYS A 257 26.04 -8.59 2.98
CA LYS A 257 26.46 -8.14 4.31
C LYS A 257 25.38 -8.52 5.32
N ARG A 258 25.78 -9.03 6.47
CA ARG A 258 24.89 -9.34 7.60
C ARG A 258 25.20 -8.48 8.80
N LEU A 259 24.16 -8.00 9.45
CA LEU A 259 24.24 -7.19 10.66
C LEU A 259 23.22 -7.74 11.65
N ASP A 260 23.70 -8.18 12.82
CA ASP A 260 22.85 -8.68 13.89
C ASP A 260 22.53 -7.57 14.87
N PHE A 261 21.23 -7.34 15.09
CA PHE A 261 20.67 -6.40 16.03
C PHE A 261 20.15 -7.15 17.26
N GLY A 262 20.71 -6.90 18.43
CA GLY A 262 20.22 -7.46 19.68
C GLY A 262 20.96 -8.71 20.20
N ALA A 263 22.17 -8.98 19.75
CA ALA A 263 23.13 -9.79 20.50
C ALA A 263 23.76 -8.89 21.58
N ALA A 264 23.18 -8.87 22.77
CA ALA A 264 23.82 -8.41 24.00
C ALA A 264 23.60 -9.48 25.05
#